data_f9d2bfc553ceaf68bb9cf9bcab989b55
#
_entry.id   f9d2bfc553ceaf68bb9cf9bcab989b55
#
_cell.length_a   1.000
_cell.length_b   1.000
_cell.length_c   1.000
_cell.angle_alpha   90.00
_cell.angle_beta   90.00
_cell.angle_gamma   90.00
#
_symmetry.space_group_name_H-M   'P 1'
#
loop_
_entity.id
_entity.type
_entity.pdbx_description
1 polymer ?
#
loop_
_entity_poly.entity_id
_entity_poly.type
_entity_poly.pdbx_seq_one_letter_code
_entity_poly.pdbx_strand_id
1 'polypeptide(L)'
;MHNRIADCFARLRKKKRKGFIPYICAGDPTLKRTVDLAVALEKAGADLLELGLPFSDPLADGIVNQLAAQRALAAGTTVRGVFDCVREIRHQSQIPIVLYSYLNPIFQFGADKFHRAAEVAGVDGLLILDLPPEEDSLELDRLNRSSSTLSETKQDLVHIRLIAPTTPTDRIKKIAGGAKGFLYYVSREGVTGARDSIATSLPEKIAQLRKFSDLPIAVGFGISNPDQAREVAQHADAVVVGSAIVDLIAKHGDKPEMVEKVGAFAREIANAIGR
;
A
#
# COMPACT_ATOMS: atom_id res chain seq x y z
N MET A 1 -15.73 -7.88 13.54
CA MET A 1 -14.26 -7.79 13.45
C MET A 1 -13.91 -6.37 13.05
N HIS A 2 -13.04 -5.73 13.80
CA HIS A 2 -12.72 -4.30 13.61
C HIS A 2 -11.39 -4.20 12.86
N ASN A 3 -11.39 -3.67 11.64
CA ASN A 3 -10.18 -3.44 10.86
C ASN A 3 -10.09 -1.97 10.47
N ARG A 4 -8.95 -1.32 10.75
CA ARG A 4 -8.74 0.12 10.49
C ARG A 4 -8.91 0.51 9.02
N ILE A 5 -8.65 -0.41 8.09
CA ILE A 5 -8.86 -0.17 6.65
C ILE A 5 -10.36 0.02 6.36
N ALA A 6 -11.20 -0.90 6.86
CA ALA A 6 -12.65 -0.83 6.68
C ALA A 6 -13.23 0.47 7.27
N ASP A 7 -12.82 0.82 8.49
CA ASP A 7 -13.24 2.06 9.15
C ASP A 7 -12.80 3.31 8.41
N CYS A 8 -11.59 3.29 7.86
CA CYS A 8 -11.05 4.39 7.06
C CYS A 8 -11.95 4.64 5.85
N PHE A 9 -12.23 3.62 5.05
CA PHE A 9 -13.08 3.77 3.86
C PHE A 9 -14.54 4.08 4.20
N ALA A 10 -15.08 3.54 5.30
CA ALA A 10 -16.42 3.91 5.79
C ALA A 10 -16.48 5.40 6.16
N ARG A 11 -15.47 5.91 6.86
CA ARG A 11 -15.34 7.34 7.20
C ARG A 11 -15.22 8.23 5.97
N LEU A 12 -14.41 7.83 4.98
CA LEU A 12 -14.24 8.55 3.72
C LEU A 12 -15.56 8.62 2.94
N ARG A 13 -16.24 7.49 2.81
CA ARG A 13 -17.58 7.41 2.15
C ARG A 13 -18.60 8.31 2.84
N LYS A 14 -18.69 8.26 4.16
CA LYS A 14 -19.59 9.13 4.94
C LYS A 14 -19.33 10.62 4.71
N LYS A 15 -18.05 11.00 4.58
CA LYS A 15 -17.64 12.38 4.32
C LYS A 15 -17.64 12.77 2.85
N LYS A 16 -17.99 11.84 1.94
CA LYS A 16 -17.90 12.01 0.48
C LYS A 16 -16.50 12.46 0.01
N ARG A 17 -15.45 11.91 0.64
CA ARG A 17 -14.06 12.26 0.36
C ARG A 17 -13.32 11.09 -0.30
N LYS A 18 -12.30 11.43 -1.07
CA LYS A 18 -11.37 10.45 -1.65
C LYS A 18 -10.22 10.17 -0.68
N GLY A 19 -9.75 8.92 -0.68
CA GLY A 19 -8.61 8.52 0.15
C GLY A 19 -7.27 8.90 -0.47
N PHE A 20 -6.29 9.21 0.37
CA PHE A 20 -4.90 9.37 -0.02
C PHE A 20 -4.06 8.28 0.63
N ILE A 21 -3.35 7.51 -0.20
CA ILE A 21 -2.50 6.38 0.20
C ILE A 21 -1.07 6.65 -0.29
N PRO A 22 -0.19 7.26 0.50
CA PRO A 22 1.23 7.35 0.19
C PRO A 22 1.91 5.98 0.37
N TYR A 23 2.85 5.67 -0.52
CA TYR A 23 3.79 4.56 -0.39
C TYR A 23 5.16 5.09 0.02
N ILE A 24 5.79 4.42 0.97
CA ILE A 24 7.20 4.59 1.34
C ILE A 24 7.85 3.22 1.56
N CYS A 25 9.16 3.09 1.29
CA CYS A 25 9.92 1.89 1.60
C CYS A 25 10.43 1.95 3.05
N ALA A 26 10.14 0.93 3.85
CA ALA A 26 10.61 0.85 5.23
C ALA A 26 12.14 0.75 5.27
N GLY A 27 12.77 1.64 6.02
CA GLY A 27 14.23 1.73 6.13
C GLY A 27 14.92 2.61 5.10
N ASP A 28 14.17 3.26 4.21
CA ASP A 28 14.71 4.25 3.27
C ASP A 28 14.46 5.66 3.79
N PRO A 29 15.50 6.42 4.19
CA PRO A 29 16.90 6.03 4.32
C PRO A 29 17.23 5.24 5.61
N THR A 30 16.36 5.28 6.62
CA THR A 30 16.49 4.52 7.88
C THR A 30 15.12 4.18 8.47
N LEU A 31 15.04 3.16 9.33
CA LEU A 31 13.80 2.80 10.04
C LEU A 31 13.29 3.96 10.93
N LYS A 32 14.20 4.72 11.54
CA LYS A 32 13.82 5.90 12.33
C LYS A 32 13.13 6.95 11.47
N ARG A 33 13.67 7.24 10.28
CA ARG A 33 13.05 8.18 9.33
C ARG A 33 11.72 7.67 8.79
N THR A 34 11.57 6.35 8.68
CA THR A 34 10.28 5.75 8.30
C THR A 34 9.17 6.11 9.30
N VAL A 35 9.47 6.07 10.61
CA VAL A 35 8.53 6.50 11.66
C VAL A 35 8.19 7.99 11.52
N ASP A 36 9.21 8.84 11.39
CA ASP A 36 9.03 10.29 11.21
C ASP A 36 8.16 10.61 9.98
N LEU A 37 8.44 9.92 8.85
CA LEU A 37 7.69 10.05 7.61
C LEU A 37 6.23 9.60 7.75
N ALA A 38 5.97 8.46 8.38
CA ALA A 38 4.62 7.95 8.58
C ALA A 38 3.74 8.96 9.33
N VAL A 39 4.27 9.54 10.41
CA VAL A 39 3.59 10.57 11.20
C VAL A 39 3.40 11.87 10.41
N ALA A 40 4.40 12.28 9.64
CA ALA A 40 4.31 13.48 8.81
C ALA A 40 3.28 13.32 7.67
N LEU A 41 3.24 12.15 7.03
CA LEU A 41 2.29 11.82 5.98
C LEU A 41 0.84 11.81 6.49
N GLU A 42 0.59 11.23 7.67
CA GLU A 42 -0.73 11.29 8.32
C GLU A 42 -1.15 12.74 8.61
N LYS A 43 -0.25 13.55 9.19
CA LYS A 43 -0.50 14.98 9.44
C LYS A 43 -0.71 15.77 8.14
N ALA A 44 -0.08 15.35 7.06
CA ALA A 44 -0.24 15.96 5.73
C ALA A 44 -1.56 15.56 5.07
N GLY A 45 -2.20 14.51 5.57
CA GLY A 45 -3.49 14.11 5.06
C GLY A 45 -3.58 12.72 4.48
N ALA A 46 -2.62 11.84 4.69
CA ALA A 46 -2.77 10.44 4.36
C ALA A 46 -3.91 9.80 5.17
N ASP A 47 -4.69 8.97 4.52
CA ASP A 47 -5.78 8.21 5.13
C ASP A 47 -5.38 6.76 5.42
N LEU A 48 -4.39 6.22 4.68
CA LEU A 48 -3.81 4.90 4.83
C LEU A 48 -2.34 4.98 4.40
N LEU A 49 -1.45 4.23 5.03
CA LEU A 49 -0.04 4.13 4.65
C LEU A 49 0.22 2.79 3.97
N GLU A 50 0.80 2.80 2.78
CA GLU A 50 1.39 1.64 2.14
C GLU A 50 2.88 1.61 2.48
N LEU A 51 3.30 0.59 3.23
CA LEU A 51 4.66 0.46 3.73
C LEU A 51 5.37 -0.70 3.04
N GLY A 52 6.34 -0.38 2.19
CA GLY A 52 7.13 -1.37 1.45
C GLY A 52 8.09 -2.13 2.37
N LEU A 53 8.01 -3.45 2.35
CA LEU A 53 9.02 -4.33 2.93
C LEU A 53 10.17 -4.48 1.92
N PRO A 54 11.40 -4.00 2.19
CA PRO A 54 12.47 -4.04 1.21
C PRO A 54 12.85 -5.48 0.86
N PHE A 55 13.03 -5.73 -0.44
CA PHE A 55 13.41 -7.01 -0.99
C PHE A 55 14.53 -6.83 -2.02
N SER A 56 15.43 -7.82 -2.15
CA SER A 56 16.59 -7.76 -3.06
C SER A 56 16.21 -7.86 -4.53
N ASP A 57 15.10 -8.55 -4.82
CA ASP A 57 14.70 -8.91 -6.19
C ASP A 57 13.28 -8.42 -6.54
N PRO A 58 13.00 -7.10 -6.47
CA PRO A 58 11.66 -6.55 -6.55
C PRO A 58 11.21 -6.37 -8.01
N LEU A 59 10.98 -7.48 -8.72
CA LEU A 59 10.76 -7.54 -10.17
C LEU A 59 9.49 -6.81 -10.65
N ALA A 60 8.48 -6.65 -9.80
CA ALA A 60 7.26 -5.91 -10.13
C ALA A 60 7.38 -4.40 -9.92
N ASP A 61 8.46 -3.94 -9.27
CA ASP A 61 8.68 -2.54 -8.96
C ASP A 61 9.36 -1.77 -10.09
N GLY A 62 9.00 -0.48 -10.22
CA GLY A 62 9.77 0.46 -11.01
C GLY A 62 11.13 0.78 -10.37
N ILE A 63 12.07 1.29 -11.18
CA ILE A 63 13.45 1.55 -10.77
C ILE A 63 13.57 2.40 -9.50
N VAL A 64 12.69 3.36 -9.29
CA VAL A 64 12.67 4.24 -8.11
C VAL A 64 12.46 3.43 -6.84
N ASN A 65 11.48 2.52 -6.82
CA ASN A 65 11.19 1.67 -5.68
C ASN A 65 12.25 0.59 -5.49
N GLN A 66 12.82 0.05 -6.59
CA GLN A 66 13.96 -0.88 -6.52
C GLN A 66 15.16 -0.22 -5.83
N LEU A 67 15.51 1.02 -6.19
CA LEU A 67 16.59 1.76 -5.57
C LEU A 67 16.31 2.09 -4.09
N ALA A 68 15.06 2.35 -3.72
CA ALA A 68 14.65 2.53 -2.33
C ALA A 68 14.85 1.25 -1.51
N ALA A 69 14.44 0.10 -2.06
CA ALA A 69 14.68 -1.20 -1.43
C ALA A 69 16.18 -1.48 -1.24
N GLN A 70 17.02 -1.16 -2.23
CA GLN A 70 18.47 -1.28 -2.12
C GLN A 70 19.03 -0.40 -0.99
N ARG A 71 18.62 0.88 -0.90
CA ARG A 71 19.06 1.79 0.18
C ARG A 71 18.65 1.26 1.55
N ALA A 72 17.40 0.81 1.68
CA ALA A 72 16.88 0.24 2.92
C ALA A 72 17.65 -1.02 3.35
N LEU A 73 17.94 -1.94 2.42
CA LEU A 73 18.71 -3.14 2.70
C LEU A 73 20.17 -2.80 3.05
N ALA A 74 20.79 -1.85 2.34
CA ALA A 74 22.13 -1.36 2.65
C ALA A 74 22.22 -0.70 4.04
N ALA A 75 21.13 -0.07 4.50
CA ALA A 75 20.99 0.46 5.86
C ALA A 75 20.75 -0.63 6.93
N GLY A 76 20.73 -1.91 6.54
CA GLY A 76 20.55 -3.04 7.47
C GLY A 76 19.09 -3.34 7.83
N THR A 77 18.13 -2.88 7.05
CA THR A 77 16.70 -3.15 7.31
C THR A 77 16.41 -4.64 7.19
N THR A 78 15.71 -5.18 8.17
CA THR A 78 15.25 -6.57 8.23
C THR A 78 13.74 -6.64 8.43
N VAL A 79 13.12 -7.78 8.13
CA VAL A 79 11.68 -8.01 8.37
C VAL A 79 11.30 -7.72 9.83
N ARG A 80 12.11 -8.14 10.80
CA ARG A 80 11.90 -7.86 12.22
C ARG A 80 11.97 -6.37 12.51
N GLY A 81 12.97 -5.69 11.96
CA GLY A 81 13.12 -4.24 12.10
C GLY A 81 11.91 -3.47 11.53
N VAL A 82 11.30 -3.96 10.44
CA VAL A 82 10.06 -3.37 9.91
C VAL A 82 8.89 -3.54 10.87
N PHE A 83 8.74 -4.70 11.52
CA PHE A 83 7.71 -4.88 12.55
C PHE A 83 7.96 -4.00 13.78
N ASP A 84 9.22 -3.83 14.20
CA ASP A 84 9.58 -2.89 15.27
C ASP A 84 9.21 -1.45 14.87
N CYS A 85 9.51 -1.06 13.65
CA CYS A 85 9.15 0.25 13.09
C CYS A 85 7.61 0.45 13.09
N VAL A 86 6.83 -0.55 12.70
CA VAL A 86 5.35 -0.47 12.78
C VAL A 86 4.88 -0.27 14.22
N ARG A 87 5.47 -0.95 15.21
CA ARG A 87 5.14 -0.73 16.63
C ARG A 87 5.43 0.70 17.06
N GLU A 88 6.58 1.26 16.66
CA GLU A 88 6.91 2.67 16.95
C GLU A 88 5.93 3.65 16.28
N ILE A 89 5.51 3.38 15.04
CA ILE A 89 4.45 4.17 14.40
C ILE A 89 3.16 4.09 15.23
N ARG A 90 2.79 2.92 15.73
CA ARG A 90 1.56 2.72 16.53
C ARG A 90 1.54 3.49 17.84
N HIS A 91 2.69 3.82 18.42
CA HIS A 91 2.76 4.69 19.61
C HIS A 91 2.33 6.14 19.31
N GLN A 92 2.35 6.56 18.03
CA GLN A 92 2.09 7.93 17.62
C GLN A 92 0.89 8.08 16.67
N SER A 93 0.46 6.98 16.02
CA SER A 93 -0.52 7.01 14.93
C SER A 93 -1.40 5.78 14.90
N GLN A 94 -2.67 5.98 14.56
CA GLN A 94 -3.64 4.92 14.27
C GLN A 94 -3.96 4.83 12.77
N ILE A 95 -3.15 5.45 11.91
CA ILE A 95 -3.31 5.33 10.45
C ILE A 95 -3.31 3.84 10.04
N PRO A 96 -4.25 3.38 9.19
CA PRO A 96 -4.17 2.02 8.65
C PRO A 96 -2.85 1.80 7.93
N ILE A 97 -2.21 0.64 8.14
CA ILE A 97 -0.95 0.27 7.48
C ILE A 97 -1.15 -1.01 6.69
N VAL A 98 -0.88 -0.94 5.39
CA VAL A 98 -0.76 -2.10 4.50
C VAL A 98 0.72 -2.34 4.23
N LEU A 99 1.22 -3.54 4.55
CA LEU A 99 2.55 -3.96 4.12
C LEU A 99 2.49 -4.38 2.65
N TYR A 100 3.32 -3.74 1.84
CA TYR A 100 3.56 -4.05 0.43
C TYR A 100 4.80 -4.94 0.35
N SER A 101 4.65 -6.16 -0.14
CA SER A 101 5.71 -7.17 -0.11
C SER A 101 5.67 -8.10 -1.30
N TYR A 102 6.70 -8.95 -1.37
CA TYR A 102 6.77 -10.13 -2.20
C TYR A 102 6.60 -11.38 -1.33
N LEU A 103 6.30 -12.51 -1.95
CA LEU A 103 6.08 -13.77 -1.24
C LEU A 103 7.35 -14.29 -0.57
N ASN A 104 8.51 -14.17 -1.24
CA ASN A 104 9.76 -14.75 -0.75
C ASN A 104 10.20 -14.24 0.63
N PRO A 105 10.21 -12.92 0.96
CA PRO A 105 10.49 -12.45 2.31
C PRO A 105 9.56 -13.04 3.38
N ILE A 106 8.28 -13.22 3.05
CA ILE A 106 7.28 -13.83 3.94
C ILE A 106 7.59 -15.32 4.15
N PHE A 107 7.88 -16.03 3.08
CA PHE A 107 8.22 -17.44 3.10
C PHE A 107 9.50 -17.71 3.91
N GLN A 108 10.57 -16.92 3.69
CA GLN A 108 11.84 -17.04 4.42
C GLN A 108 11.69 -16.74 5.92
N PHE A 109 10.83 -15.81 6.29
CA PHE A 109 10.52 -15.53 7.71
C PHE A 109 9.68 -16.66 8.35
N GLY A 110 8.99 -17.43 7.53
CA GLY A 110 8.00 -18.42 7.89
C GLY A 110 6.60 -17.78 7.95
N ALA A 111 5.73 -18.21 7.04
CA ALA A 111 4.45 -17.55 6.77
C ALA A 111 3.58 -17.35 8.04
N ASP A 112 3.39 -18.39 8.87
CA ASP A 112 2.66 -18.28 10.14
C ASP A 112 3.28 -17.29 11.12
N LYS A 113 4.62 -17.29 11.21
CA LYS A 113 5.35 -16.38 12.10
C LYS A 113 5.23 -14.93 11.61
N PHE A 114 5.26 -14.74 10.28
CA PHE A 114 5.12 -13.43 9.66
C PHE A 114 3.74 -12.84 9.94
N HIS A 115 2.67 -13.61 9.71
CA HIS A 115 1.30 -13.15 9.95
C HIS A 115 1.09 -12.74 11.41
N ARG A 116 1.48 -13.61 12.36
CA ARG A 116 1.38 -13.29 13.79
C ARG A 116 2.20 -12.06 14.17
N ALA A 117 3.43 -11.95 13.66
CA ALA A 117 4.29 -10.80 13.94
C ALA A 117 3.71 -9.51 13.37
N ALA A 118 3.12 -9.56 12.17
CA ALA A 118 2.44 -8.44 11.53
C ALA A 118 1.21 -7.99 12.33
N GLU A 119 0.35 -8.91 12.75
CA GLU A 119 -0.81 -8.63 13.60
C GLU A 119 -0.40 -8.00 14.93
N VAL A 120 0.55 -8.61 15.64
CA VAL A 120 1.08 -8.11 16.92
C VAL A 120 1.74 -6.74 16.79
N ALA A 121 2.41 -6.47 15.67
CA ALA A 121 2.97 -5.17 15.37
C ALA A 121 1.90 -4.11 15.06
N GLY A 122 0.68 -4.54 14.68
CA GLY A 122 -0.42 -3.65 14.36
C GLY A 122 -0.55 -3.32 12.88
N VAL A 123 -0.08 -4.20 11.99
CA VAL A 123 -0.36 -4.16 10.54
C VAL A 123 -1.84 -4.47 10.32
N ASP A 124 -2.48 -3.77 9.39
CA ASP A 124 -3.90 -3.92 9.08
C ASP A 124 -4.15 -4.75 7.82
N GLY A 125 -3.20 -4.77 6.91
CA GLY A 125 -3.32 -5.52 5.66
C GLY A 125 -1.99 -5.88 5.02
N LEU A 126 -2.04 -6.83 4.09
CA LEU A 126 -0.93 -7.25 3.25
C LEU A 126 -1.30 -7.09 1.79
N LEU A 127 -0.40 -6.57 0.99
CA LEU A 127 -0.41 -6.61 -0.47
C LEU A 127 0.82 -7.40 -0.92
N ILE A 128 0.61 -8.63 -1.42
CA ILE A 128 1.66 -9.52 -1.89
C ILE A 128 1.61 -9.52 -3.41
N LEU A 129 2.65 -8.96 -4.06
CA LEU A 129 2.63 -8.64 -5.47
C LEU A 129 2.67 -9.85 -6.40
N ASP A 130 3.37 -10.88 -5.99
CA ASP A 130 3.67 -12.09 -6.74
C ASP A 130 2.90 -13.32 -6.25
N LEU A 131 1.86 -13.13 -5.42
CA LEU A 131 0.98 -14.20 -4.97
C LEU A 131 -0.34 -14.17 -5.77
N PRO A 132 -0.53 -15.10 -6.72
CA PRO A 132 -1.76 -15.18 -7.48
C PRO A 132 -2.93 -15.69 -6.60
N PRO A 133 -4.17 -15.26 -6.89
CA PRO A 133 -5.35 -15.63 -6.08
C PRO A 133 -5.57 -17.14 -5.97
N GLU A 134 -5.11 -17.89 -6.97
CA GLU A 134 -5.25 -19.34 -7.03
C GLU A 134 -4.37 -20.08 -6.00
N GLU A 135 -3.21 -19.50 -5.67
CA GLU A 135 -2.27 -20.04 -4.70
C GLU A 135 -2.56 -19.55 -3.28
N ASP A 136 -3.19 -18.39 -3.17
CA ASP A 136 -3.52 -17.75 -1.92
C ASP A 136 -4.47 -18.57 -1.03
N SER A 137 -5.41 -19.30 -1.63
CA SER A 137 -6.33 -20.17 -0.88
C SER A 137 -5.63 -21.38 -0.23
N LEU A 138 -4.53 -21.85 -0.79
CA LEU A 138 -3.77 -23.00 -0.26
C LEU A 138 -2.84 -22.60 0.90
N GLU A 139 -2.23 -21.42 0.82
CA GLU A 139 -1.30 -20.94 1.83
C GLU A 139 -2.03 -20.17 2.96
N LEU A 140 -2.96 -19.29 2.61
CA LEU A 140 -3.68 -18.45 3.56
C LEU A 140 -4.77 -19.17 4.33
N ASP A 141 -5.43 -20.18 3.74
CA ASP A 141 -6.35 -21.05 4.48
C ASP A 141 -5.62 -21.89 5.53
N ARG A 142 -4.39 -22.30 5.24
CA ARG A 142 -3.51 -22.91 6.25
C ARG A 142 -3.16 -21.91 7.35
N LEU A 143 -2.80 -20.68 6.99
CA LEU A 143 -2.41 -19.61 7.90
C LEU A 143 -3.58 -19.15 8.78
N ASN A 144 -4.77 -18.98 8.19
CA ASN A 144 -5.98 -18.60 8.92
C ASN A 144 -6.46 -19.71 9.88
N ARG A 145 -6.23 -20.99 9.56
CA ARG A 145 -6.59 -22.10 10.46
C ARG A 145 -5.66 -22.24 11.67
N SER A 146 -4.38 -21.91 11.52
CA SER A 146 -3.43 -21.93 12.66
C SER A 146 -3.53 -20.71 13.55
N SER A 147 -3.96 -19.55 13.05
CA SER A 147 -4.13 -18.34 13.86
C SER A 147 -5.42 -18.33 14.67
N SER A 148 -6.46 -19.04 14.22
CA SER A 148 -7.78 -19.04 14.87
C SER A 148 -7.80 -19.67 16.27
N THR A 149 -6.76 -20.40 16.67
CA THR A 149 -6.70 -21.11 17.96
C THR A 149 -5.90 -20.38 19.04
N LEU A 150 -5.17 -19.30 18.76
CA LEU A 150 -4.23 -18.68 19.70
C LEU A 150 -4.20 -17.15 19.75
N SER A 151 -5.00 -16.45 18.94
CA SER A 151 -4.97 -14.97 18.94
C SER A 151 -6.06 -14.40 19.83
N GLU A 152 -5.66 -13.82 20.99
CA GLU A 152 -6.51 -12.94 21.78
C GLU A 152 -6.71 -11.56 21.11
N THR A 153 -5.97 -11.26 20.03
CA THR A 153 -6.09 -10.03 19.25
C THR A 153 -7.14 -10.21 18.15
N LYS A 154 -8.27 -9.54 18.29
CA LYS A 154 -9.43 -9.58 17.36
C LYS A 154 -9.21 -8.77 16.07
N GLN A 155 -8.01 -8.62 15.58
CA GLN A 155 -7.74 -7.81 14.38
C GLN A 155 -7.40 -8.74 13.21
N ASP A 156 -8.27 -8.82 12.20
CA ASP A 156 -8.03 -9.60 10.99
C ASP A 156 -7.05 -8.86 10.07
N LEU A 157 -5.93 -9.48 9.76
CA LEU A 157 -5.03 -9.03 8.72
C LEU A 157 -5.70 -9.23 7.35
N VAL A 158 -5.89 -8.15 6.61
CA VAL A 158 -6.63 -8.17 5.34
C VAL A 158 -5.68 -8.33 4.17
N HIS A 159 -5.96 -9.28 3.26
CA HIS A 159 -5.21 -9.40 2.01
C HIS A 159 -5.81 -8.53 0.91
N ILE A 160 -5.05 -7.49 0.53
CA ILE A 160 -5.40 -6.57 -0.54
C ILE A 160 -5.11 -7.24 -1.88
N ARG A 161 -6.05 -7.17 -2.80
CA ARG A 161 -5.92 -7.78 -4.12
C ARG A 161 -5.59 -6.76 -5.18
N LEU A 162 -4.59 -7.10 -6.00
CA LEU A 162 -4.11 -6.28 -7.11
C LEU A 162 -4.75 -6.72 -8.41
N ILE A 163 -5.21 -5.76 -9.20
CA ILE A 163 -5.73 -5.94 -10.55
C ILE A 163 -4.93 -5.05 -11.51
N ALA A 164 -4.38 -5.66 -12.55
CA ALA A 164 -3.65 -4.96 -13.60
C ALA A 164 -4.57 -4.64 -14.80
N PRO A 165 -4.20 -3.67 -15.66
CA PRO A 165 -4.96 -3.33 -16.88
C PRO A 165 -5.17 -4.52 -17.81
N THR A 166 -4.19 -5.43 -17.86
CA THR A 166 -4.17 -6.64 -18.68
C THR A 166 -4.95 -7.81 -18.07
N THR A 167 -5.50 -7.66 -16.85
CA THR A 167 -6.24 -8.74 -16.18
C THR A 167 -7.54 -9.04 -16.95
N PRO A 168 -7.75 -10.29 -17.42
CA PRO A 168 -8.98 -10.68 -18.11
C PRO A 168 -10.21 -10.61 -17.21
N THR A 169 -11.39 -10.41 -17.80
CA THR A 169 -12.65 -10.23 -17.07
C THR A 169 -12.97 -11.39 -16.12
N ASP A 170 -12.78 -12.63 -16.55
CA ASP A 170 -13.03 -13.81 -15.70
C ASP A 170 -12.10 -13.85 -14.49
N ARG A 171 -10.86 -13.41 -14.67
CA ARG A 171 -9.88 -13.30 -13.59
C ARG A 171 -10.23 -12.14 -12.63
N ILE A 172 -10.70 -11.00 -13.16
CA ILE A 172 -11.22 -9.90 -12.34
C ILE A 172 -12.33 -10.41 -11.41
N LYS A 173 -13.30 -11.18 -11.94
CA LYS A 173 -14.39 -11.74 -11.15
C LYS A 173 -13.89 -12.64 -10.00
N LYS A 174 -12.92 -13.51 -10.26
CA LYS A 174 -12.30 -14.36 -9.23
C LYS A 174 -11.58 -13.54 -8.16
N ILE A 175 -10.75 -12.58 -8.57
CA ILE A 175 -10.01 -11.70 -7.66
C ILE A 175 -10.98 -10.91 -6.78
N ALA A 176 -11.97 -10.27 -7.39
CA ALA A 176 -12.95 -9.44 -6.70
C ALA A 176 -13.83 -10.22 -5.72
N GLY A 177 -14.21 -11.47 -6.06
CA GLY A 177 -15.06 -12.31 -5.21
C GLY A 177 -14.41 -12.74 -3.89
N GLY A 178 -13.07 -12.82 -3.83
CA GLY A 178 -12.31 -13.16 -2.63
C GLY A 178 -11.65 -11.97 -1.95
N ALA A 179 -11.79 -10.76 -2.49
CA ALA A 179 -11.11 -9.59 -1.98
C ALA A 179 -11.74 -9.06 -0.69
N LYS A 180 -10.91 -8.44 0.17
CA LYS A 180 -11.32 -7.72 1.39
C LYS A 180 -10.61 -6.36 1.44
N GLY A 181 -11.11 -5.45 2.27
CA GLY A 181 -10.55 -4.12 2.45
C GLY A 181 -10.80 -3.20 1.26
N PHE A 182 -9.99 -3.29 0.23
CA PHE A 182 -10.15 -2.56 -1.02
C PHE A 182 -9.50 -3.32 -2.19
N LEU A 183 -9.88 -2.96 -3.43
CA LEU A 183 -9.20 -3.44 -4.63
C LEU A 183 -8.11 -2.43 -5.02
N TYR A 184 -6.91 -2.93 -5.27
CA TYR A 184 -5.81 -2.11 -5.79
C TYR A 184 -5.75 -2.23 -7.30
N TYR A 185 -6.03 -1.15 -8.02
CA TYR A 185 -5.91 -1.12 -9.47
C TYR A 185 -4.63 -0.40 -9.90
N VAL A 186 -3.78 -1.11 -10.65
CA VAL A 186 -2.59 -0.55 -11.26
C VAL A 186 -2.99 0.11 -12.58
N SER A 187 -2.76 1.42 -12.73
CA SER A 187 -3.24 2.17 -13.90
C SER A 187 -2.29 2.15 -15.11
N ARG A 188 -1.14 1.47 -15.02
CA ARG A 188 -0.13 1.39 -16.10
C ARG A 188 0.17 -0.02 -16.54
N GLU A 189 0.38 -0.19 -17.85
CA GLU A 189 0.96 -1.37 -18.45
C GLU A 189 2.49 -1.22 -18.49
N GLY A 190 3.23 -2.05 -17.74
CA GLY A 190 4.69 -2.13 -17.76
C GLY A 190 5.45 -1.00 -17.06
N VAL A 191 6.76 -1.22 -16.88
CA VAL A 191 7.70 -0.28 -16.22
C VAL A 191 8.14 0.86 -17.13
N THR A 192 7.83 0.77 -18.43
CA THR A 192 8.26 1.71 -19.49
C THR A 192 7.10 1.97 -20.44
N GLY A 193 6.30 2.99 -20.21
CA GLY A 193 5.21 3.38 -21.12
C GLY A 193 5.02 4.89 -21.20
N ALA A 194 4.64 5.38 -22.40
CA ALA A 194 4.44 6.79 -22.68
C ALA A 194 3.42 7.44 -21.73
N ARG A 195 3.65 8.69 -21.38
CA ARG A 195 2.92 9.47 -20.35
C ARG A 195 1.46 9.80 -20.69
N ASP A 196 1.00 9.54 -21.91
CA ASP A 196 -0.23 10.14 -22.44
C ASP A 196 -1.48 9.24 -22.42
N SER A 197 -1.39 7.95 -21.99
CA SER A 197 -2.51 7.00 -22.10
C SER A 197 -3.26 6.65 -20.80
N ILE A 198 -2.94 7.28 -19.66
CA ILE A 198 -3.56 6.95 -18.36
C ILE A 198 -5.04 7.37 -18.32
N ALA A 199 -5.39 8.46 -18.96
CA ALA A 199 -6.68 9.12 -18.79
C ALA A 199 -7.85 8.45 -19.52
N THR A 200 -7.64 7.89 -20.69
CA THR A 200 -8.76 7.49 -21.57
C THR A 200 -9.42 6.16 -21.21
N SER A 201 -8.71 5.22 -20.59
CA SER A 201 -9.27 3.90 -20.23
C SER A 201 -9.64 3.73 -18.74
N LEU A 202 -9.19 4.62 -17.87
CA LEU A 202 -9.42 4.50 -16.43
C LEU A 202 -10.92 4.49 -16.04
N PRO A 203 -11.78 5.39 -16.52
CA PRO A 203 -13.20 5.39 -16.17
C PRO A 203 -13.90 4.07 -16.53
N GLU A 204 -13.60 3.54 -17.73
CA GLU A 204 -14.19 2.28 -18.22
C GLU A 204 -13.74 1.09 -17.37
N LYS A 205 -12.45 1.04 -17.02
CA LYS A 205 -11.91 -0.02 -16.17
C LYS A 205 -12.49 0.02 -14.76
N ILE A 206 -12.58 1.19 -14.15
CA ILE A 206 -13.23 1.35 -12.84
C ILE A 206 -14.69 0.92 -12.89
N ALA A 207 -15.44 1.34 -13.94
CA ALA A 207 -16.82 0.91 -14.15
C ALA A 207 -16.94 -0.61 -14.34
N GLN A 208 -15.98 -1.24 -14.99
CA GLN A 208 -15.89 -2.70 -15.12
C GLN A 208 -15.68 -3.37 -13.75
N LEU A 209 -14.73 -2.89 -12.94
CA LEU A 209 -14.45 -3.44 -11.61
C LEU A 209 -15.66 -3.36 -10.69
N ARG A 210 -16.39 -2.25 -10.72
CA ARG A 210 -17.61 -2.04 -9.91
C ARG A 210 -18.76 -2.99 -10.25
N LYS A 211 -18.72 -3.68 -11.41
CA LYS A 211 -19.70 -4.74 -11.73
C LYS A 211 -19.46 -6.01 -10.91
N PHE A 212 -18.28 -6.19 -10.36
CA PHE A 212 -17.87 -7.42 -9.66
C PHE A 212 -17.59 -7.23 -8.17
N SER A 213 -17.54 -5.98 -7.67
CA SER A 213 -17.25 -5.70 -6.26
C SER A 213 -17.77 -4.34 -5.83
N ASP A 214 -18.33 -4.28 -4.60
CA ASP A 214 -18.70 -3.06 -3.89
C ASP A 214 -17.55 -2.50 -3.03
N LEU A 215 -16.39 -3.18 -3.03
CA LEU A 215 -15.21 -2.71 -2.30
C LEU A 215 -14.71 -1.39 -2.86
N PRO A 216 -14.12 -0.53 -2.01
CA PRO A 216 -13.41 0.65 -2.49
C PRO A 216 -12.33 0.28 -3.50
N ILE A 217 -12.10 1.14 -4.48
CA ILE A 217 -11.05 0.96 -5.49
C ILE A 217 -10.00 2.03 -5.29
N ALA A 218 -8.78 1.62 -4.94
CA ALA A 218 -7.61 2.47 -4.89
C ALA A 218 -6.84 2.36 -6.21
N VAL A 219 -6.46 3.49 -6.79
CA VAL A 219 -5.73 3.54 -8.06
C VAL A 219 -4.34 4.09 -7.82
N GLY A 220 -3.36 3.36 -8.27
CA GLY A 220 -1.94 3.71 -8.16
C GLY A 220 -1.20 3.51 -9.46
N PHE A 221 0.05 3.92 -9.43
CA PHE A 221 1.04 3.82 -10.47
C PHE A 221 1.18 5.08 -11.35
N GLY A 222 2.33 5.74 -11.15
CA GLY A 222 2.76 6.84 -12.00
C GLY A 222 2.16 8.21 -11.69
N ILE A 223 1.41 8.35 -10.61
CA ILE A 223 0.92 9.64 -10.14
C ILE A 223 2.09 10.39 -9.51
N SER A 224 2.47 11.52 -10.12
CA SER A 224 3.68 12.27 -9.75
C SER A 224 3.41 13.74 -9.37
N ASN A 225 2.17 14.21 -9.53
CA ASN A 225 1.81 15.58 -9.22
C ASN A 225 0.32 15.73 -8.80
N PRO A 226 -0.07 16.88 -8.22
CA PRO A 226 -1.43 17.11 -7.75
C PRO A 226 -2.51 17.04 -8.83
N ASP A 227 -2.21 17.43 -10.08
CA ASP A 227 -3.20 17.43 -11.15
C ASP A 227 -3.57 16.01 -11.58
N GLN A 228 -2.57 15.14 -11.72
CA GLN A 228 -2.79 13.71 -11.97
C GLN A 228 -3.57 13.05 -10.82
N ALA A 229 -3.24 13.40 -9.57
CA ALA A 229 -3.98 12.89 -8.41
C ALA A 229 -5.46 13.31 -8.45
N ARG A 230 -5.74 14.57 -8.82
CA ARG A 230 -7.10 15.10 -8.96
C ARG A 230 -7.87 14.36 -10.07
N GLU A 231 -7.24 14.12 -11.20
CA GLU A 231 -7.83 13.40 -12.33
C GLU A 231 -8.23 11.97 -11.93
N VAL A 232 -7.31 11.22 -11.32
CA VAL A 232 -7.58 9.85 -10.84
C VAL A 232 -8.68 9.83 -9.78
N ALA A 233 -8.70 10.80 -8.87
CA ALA A 233 -9.68 10.90 -7.80
C ALA A 233 -11.12 11.10 -8.30
N GLN A 234 -11.32 11.59 -9.53
CA GLN A 234 -12.68 11.69 -10.11
C GLN A 234 -13.32 10.30 -10.29
N HIS A 235 -12.54 9.26 -10.50
CA HIS A 235 -12.99 7.92 -10.83
C HIS A 235 -12.79 6.90 -9.71
N ALA A 236 -11.72 7.03 -8.94
CA ALA A 236 -11.32 6.12 -7.85
C ALA A 236 -11.92 6.53 -6.50
N ASP A 237 -11.88 5.60 -5.52
CA ASP A 237 -12.20 5.88 -4.11
C ASP A 237 -10.98 6.33 -3.32
N ALA A 238 -9.79 5.93 -3.77
CA ALA A 238 -8.51 6.39 -3.22
C ALA A 238 -7.44 6.50 -4.30
N VAL A 239 -6.45 7.36 -4.03
CA VAL A 239 -5.29 7.61 -4.90
C VAL A 239 -4.03 7.13 -4.18
N VAL A 240 -3.23 6.29 -4.85
CA VAL A 240 -1.95 5.82 -4.33
C VAL A 240 -0.80 6.57 -5.01
N VAL A 241 0.08 7.16 -4.20
CA VAL A 241 1.26 7.91 -4.69
C VAL A 241 2.51 7.31 -4.07
N GLY A 242 3.35 6.70 -4.91
CA GLY A 242 4.59 6.03 -4.48
C GLY A 242 5.84 6.73 -4.99
N SER A 243 6.24 6.48 -6.23
CA SER A 243 7.53 6.87 -6.79
C SER A 243 7.88 8.35 -6.59
N ALA A 244 6.92 9.26 -6.70
CA ALA A 244 7.17 10.68 -6.48
C ALA A 244 7.59 11.00 -5.03
N ILE A 245 7.01 10.31 -4.05
CA ILE A 245 7.38 10.45 -2.63
C ILE A 245 8.77 9.82 -2.41
N VAL A 246 8.99 8.61 -2.96
CA VAL A 246 10.27 7.90 -2.86
C VAL A 246 11.41 8.69 -3.51
N ASP A 247 11.17 9.35 -4.65
CA ASP A 247 12.14 10.23 -5.29
C ASP A 247 12.52 11.44 -4.41
N LEU A 248 11.53 12.04 -3.74
CA LEU A 248 11.80 13.11 -2.78
C LEU A 248 12.64 12.63 -1.60
N ILE A 249 12.34 11.44 -1.06
CA ILE A 249 13.13 10.81 0.00
C ILE A 249 14.58 10.61 -0.49
N ALA A 250 14.76 10.02 -1.68
CA ALA A 250 16.07 9.79 -2.27
C ALA A 250 16.87 11.09 -2.49
N LYS A 251 16.20 12.14 -2.98
CA LYS A 251 16.81 13.45 -3.26
C LYS A 251 17.33 14.13 -2.00
N HIS A 252 16.63 14.00 -0.88
CA HIS A 252 16.98 14.65 0.36
C HIS A 252 17.78 13.77 1.32
N GLY A 253 17.71 12.43 1.16
CA GLY A 253 18.39 11.47 2.02
C GLY A 253 18.03 11.65 3.49
N ASP A 254 18.98 11.44 4.40
CA ASP A 254 18.75 11.59 5.86
C ASP A 254 18.85 13.04 6.38
N LYS A 255 18.72 14.03 5.52
CA LYS A 255 18.75 15.43 5.92
C LYS A 255 17.52 15.82 6.75
N PRO A 256 17.66 16.75 7.69
CA PRO A 256 16.55 17.17 8.58
C PRO A 256 15.31 17.63 7.83
N GLU A 257 15.47 18.35 6.71
CA GLU A 257 14.37 18.91 5.92
C GLU A 257 13.61 17.88 5.07
N MET A 258 14.09 16.63 4.96
CA MET A 258 13.47 15.59 4.11
C MET A 258 12.02 15.33 4.52
N VAL A 259 11.76 15.14 5.81
CA VAL A 259 10.41 14.84 6.33
C VAL A 259 9.45 16.00 6.08
N GLU A 260 9.91 17.25 6.25
CA GLU A 260 9.11 18.45 5.98
C GLU A 260 8.73 18.56 4.50
N LYS A 261 9.71 18.35 3.60
CA LYS A 261 9.47 18.43 2.15
C LYS A 261 8.53 17.34 1.65
N VAL A 262 8.69 16.12 2.14
CA VAL A 262 7.76 15.01 1.84
C VAL A 262 6.36 15.32 2.37
N GLY A 263 6.25 15.83 3.60
CA GLY A 263 4.97 16.25 4.18
C GLY A 263 4.30 17.40 3.41
N ALA A 264 5.07 18.37 2.91
CA ALA A 264 4.56 19.45 2.09
C ALA A 264 3.98 18.94 0.77
N PHE A 265 4.73 18.11 0.04
CA PHE A 265 4.26 17.47 -1.20
C PHE A 265 3.01 16.60 -0.96
N ALA A 266 3.01 15.79 0.10
CA ALA A 266 1.86 14.97 0.46
C ALA A 266 0.61 15.81 0.72
N ARG A 267 0.76 16.99 1.34
CA ARG A 267 -0.34 17.93 1.58
C ARG A 267 -0.89 18.53 0.29
N GLU A 268 -0.04 18.82 -0.68
CA GLU A 268 -0.46 19.28 -2.01
C GLU A 268 -1.31 18.21 -2.71
N ILE A 269 -0.89 16.96 -2.67
CA ILE A 269 -1.66 15.81 -3.20
C ILE A 269 -3.00 15.68 -2.47
N ALA A 270 -2.99 15.68 -1.13
CA ALA A 270 -4.21 15.54 -0.33
C ALA A 270 -5.21 16.66 -0.63
N ASN A 271 -4.76 17.91 -0.75
CA ASN A 271 -5.62 19.04 -1.12
C ASN A 271 -6.19 18.91 -2.54
N ALA A 272 -5.41 18.41 -3.49
CA ALA A 272 -5.85 18.24 -4.88
C ALA A 272 -6.98 17.24 -5.05
N ILE A 273 -7.06 16.22 -4.21
CA ILE A 273 -8.10 15.18 -4.27
C ILE A 273 -9.36 15.48 -3.44
N GLY A 274 -9.48 16.72 -2.94
CA GLY A 274 -10.71 17.20 -2.29
C GLY A 274 -10.69 17.10 -0.76
N ARG A 275 -9.60 17.53 -0.15
CA ARG A 275 -9.54 17.82 1.30
C ARG A 275 -9.87 19.24 1.63
#